data_9a3266f95a5555a5d397c2dd25ad4707
#
_entry.id   9a3266f95a5555a5d397c2dd25ad4707
#
_cell.length_a   1.000
_cell.length_b   1.000
_cell.length_c   1.000
_cell.angle_alpha   90.00
_cell.angle_beta   90.00
_cell.angle_gamma   90.00
#
_symmetry.space_group_name_H-M   'P 1'
#
loop_
_entity.id
_entity.type
_entity.pdbx_description
1 polymer ?
#
loop_
_entity_poly.entity_id
_entity_poly.type
_entity_poly.pdbx_seq_one_letter_code
_entity_poly.pdbx_strand_id
1 'polypeptide(L)'
;MPSQSNGEIDIVEYFGTWKNRWSAALHWFAWNPNYLCSSGDDKLPAEDIQKGYHNFSVVWTDSAIYWYYDGELARVYEGDGVAKGSAGMRLLIQLAPEYKDGWGGTYDPTDYPYQMKTDYIKAYQFK
;
A
#
# COMPACT_ATOMS: atom_id res chain seq x y z
N MET A 1 -2.74 20.52 -20.11
CA MET A 1 -3.04 19.10 -19.82
C MET A 1 -3.21 19.01 -18.31
N PRO A 2 -4.22 18.34 -17.76
CA PRO A 2 -4.31 18.18 -16.33
C PRO A 2 -3.05 17.45 -15.87
N SER A 3 -2.40 17.98 -14.85
CA SER A 3 -1.27 17.31 -14.19
C SER A 3 -1.75 15.94 -13.76
N GLN A 4 -1.18 14.90 -14.34
CA GLN A 4 -1.40 13.56 -13.83
C GLN A 4 -0.94 13.58 -12.36
N SER A 5 -1.79 13.13 -11.47
CA SER A 5 -1.38 12.87 -10.10
C SER A 5 -0.26 11.83 -10.18
N ASN A 6 0.94 12.26 -9.86
CA ASN A 6 2.13 11.46 -10.11
C ASN A 6 2.52 10.65 -8.86
N GLY A 7 1.53 10.18 -8.08
CA GLY A 7 1.80 9.46 -6.85
C GLY A 7 0.84 8.31 -6.61
N GLU A 8 1.32 7.31 -5.90
CA GLU A 8 0.62 6.14 -5.43
C GLU A 8 1.05 5.88 -3.99
N ILE A 9 0.09 5.75 -3.09
CA ILE A 9 0.32 5.39 -1.69
C ILE A 9 -0.28 4.01 -1.49
N ASP A 10 0.57 3.02 -1.33
CA ASP A 10 0.15 1.66 -1.01
C ASP A 10 -0.07 1.57 0.49
N ILE A 11 -1.34 1.53 0.88
CA ILE A 11 -1.73 1.43 2.29
C ILE A 11 -1.38 0.04 2.80
N VAL A 12 -1.61 -0.97 2.00
CA VAL A 12 -1.28 -2.36 2.28
C VAL A 12 -1.07 -3.14 0.98
N GLU A 13 0.02 -3.85 0.92
CA GLU A 13 0.23 -4.93 -0.03
C GLU A 13 0.56 -6.21 0.75
N TYR A 14 -0.18 -7.25 0.47
CA TYR A 14 -0.06 -8.52 1.16
C TYR A 14 -0.14 -9.68 0.17
N PHE A 15 0.77 -10.60 0.30
CA PHE A 15 0.80 -11.84 -0.49
C PHE A 15 0.53 -13.03 0.42
N GLY A 16 -0.35 -13.92 -0.01
CA GLY A 16 -0.73 -15.10 0.77
C GLY A 16 0.43 -16.01 1.17
N THR A 17 1.54 -15.93 0.45
CA THR A 17 2.79 -16.63 0.78
C THR A 17 3.54 -15.99 1.97
N TRP A 18 3.23 -14.75 2.32
CA TRP A 18 3.80 -14.06 3.46
C TRP A 18 3.01 -14.39 4.72
N LYS A 19 3.65 -15.01 5.69
CA LYS A 19 2.94 -15.51 6.87
C LYS A 19 2.75 -14.47 7.97
N ASN A 20 3.68 -13.51 8.06
CA ASN A 20 3.76 -12.61 9.20
C ASN A 20 4.30 -11.23 8.81
N ARG A 21 4.01 -10.79 7.63
CA ARG A 21 4.46 -9.49 7.12
C ARG A 21 3.56 -8.96 6.03
N TRP A 22 3.62 -7.67 5.82
CA TRP A 22 2.99 -6.91 4.75
C TRP A 22 3.96 -5.83 4.24
N SER A 23 3.57 -5.12 3.22
CA SER A 23 4.33 -4.01 2.66
C SER A 23 3.46 -2.77 2.55
N ALA A 24 4.10 -1.63 2.67
CA ALA A 24 3.52 -0.31 2.45
C ALA A 24 4.54 0.58 1.75
N ALA A 25 4.11 1.33 0.77
CA ALA A 25 5.01 2.11 -0.05
C ALA A 25 4.43 3.47 -0.46
N LEU A 26 5.31 4.36 -0.87
CA LEU A 26 5.00 5.54 -1.64
C LEU A 26 5.75 5.45 -2.96
N HIS A 27 5.04 5.55 -4.07
CA HIS A 27 5.62 5.67 -5.39
C HIS A 27 5.27 7.02 -6.00
N TRP A 28 6.21 7.63 -6.67
CA TRP A 28 5.98 8.90 -7.37
C TRP A 28 6.84 9.02 -8.61
N PHE A 29 6.37 9.77 -9.59
CA PHE A 29 7.19 10.14 -10.73
C PHE A 29 7.99 11.39 -10.41
N ALA A 30 9.28 11.32 -10.65
CA ALA A 30 10.15 12.49 -10.66
C ALA A 30 9.75 13.46 -11.79
N TRP A 31 10.47 14.54 -11.95
CA TRP A 31 10.29 15.49 -13.06
C TRP A 31 10.33 14.83 -14.47
N ASN A 32 10.93 13.66 -14.59
CA ASN A 32 10.92 12.83 -15.79
C ASN A 32 9.85 11.74 -15.65
N PRO A 33 8.81 11.70 -16.52
CA PRO A 33 7.73 10.72 -16.43
C PRO A 33 8.17 9.28 -16.67
N ASN A 34 9.40 9.06 -17.12
CA ASN A 34 9.97 7.73 -17.30
C ASN A 34 10.75 7.25 -16.07
N TYR A 35 10.81 8.05 -15.01
CA TYR A 35 11.56 7.70 -13.81
C TYR A 35 10.62 7.61 -12.61
N LEU A 36 10.24 6.40 -12.27
CA LEU A 36 9.48 6.10 -11.07
C LEU A 36 10.41 6.06 -9.86
N CYS A 37 10.12 6.88 -8.88
CA CYS A 37 10.76 6.85 -7.56
C CYS A 37 9.92 6.01 -6.60
N SER A 38 10.56 5.40 -5.63
CA SER A 38 9.89 4.66 -4.56
C SER A 38 10.54 4.94 -3.22
N SER A 39 9.74 5.01 -2.18
CA SER A 39 10.20 5.08 -0.80
C SER A 39 10.76 3.75 -0.28
N GLY A 40 10.77 2.73 -1.12
CA GLY A 40 11.07 1.37 -0.73
C GLY A 40 9.84 0.64 -0.17
N ASP A 41 9.89 -0.65 -0.26
CA ASP A 41 8.93 -1.58 0.30
C ASP A 41 9.50 -2.14 1.60
N ASP A 42 9.03 -1.67 2.72
CA ASP A 42 9.44 -2.28 3.97
C ASP A 42 8.55 -3.49 4.26
N LYS A 43 9.17 -4.61 4.52
CA LYS A 43 8.49 -5.82 4.97
C LYS A 43 8.14 -5.66 6.44
N LEU A 44 7.00 -5.02 6.67
CA LEU A 44 6.55 -4.67 8.00
C LEU A 44 6.04 -5.93 8.73
N PRO A 45 6.39 -6.12 10.02
CA PRO A 45 5.95 -7.29 10.76
C PRO A 45 4.45 -7.25 11.05
N ALA A 46 3.80 -8.41 10.96
CA ALA A 46 2.40 -8.61 11.33
C ALA A 46 2.16 -10.10 11.62
N GLU A 47 2.45 -10.54 12.83
CA GLU A 47 2.47 -11.97 13.19
C GLU A 47 1.12 -12.68 12.97
N ASP A 48 0.03 -11.96 13.09
CA ASP A 48 -1.33 -12.50 13.02
C ASP A 48 -2.09 -12.11 11.75
N ILE A 49 -1.42 -11.57 10.74
CA ILE A 49 -2.06 -11.01 9.53
C ILE A 49 -3.00 -12.01 8.81
N GLN A 50 -2.82 -13.30 9.01
CA GLN A 50 -3.69 -14.33 8.44
C GLN A 50 -4.87 -14.71 9.33
N LYS A 51 -4.99 -14.08 10.50
CA LYS A 51 -6.00 -14.46 11.51
C LYS A 51 -7.07 -13.37 11.65
N GLY A 52 -8.07 -13.41 10.83
CA GLY A 52 -9.21 -12.52 10.97
C GLY A 52 -9.13 -11.22 10.18
N TYR A 53 -9.77 -10.18 10.69
CA TYR A 53 -9.74 -8.85 10.08
C TYR A 53 -8.72 -7.98 10.80
N HIS A 54 -7.99 -7.20 10.01
CA HIS A 54 -7.02 -6.24 10.49
C HIS A 54 -7.31 -4.85 9.92
N ASN A 55 -6.92 -3.83 10.67
CA ASN A 55 -7.07 -2.44 10.27
C ASN A 55 -5.74 -1.92 9.71
N PHE A 56 -5.71 -1.64 8.43
CA PHE A 56 -4.62 -0.95 7.78
C PHE A 56 -5.03 0.49 7.57
N SER A 57 -4.24 1.43 8.02
CA SER A 57 -4.55 2.84 7.85
C SER A 57 -3.33 3.68 7.52
N VAL A 58 -3.58 4.80 6.89
CA VAL A 58 -2.57 5.79 6.55
C VAL A 58 -3.03 7.16 6.99
N VAL A 59 -2.13 7.92 7.58
CA VAL A 59 -2.25 9.35 7.79
C VAL A 59 -1.25 10.03 6.88
N TRP A 60 -1.76 10.86 6.01
CA TRP A 60 -0.98 11.57 5.02
C TRP A 60 -1.10 13.08 5.23
N THR A 61 0.04 13.73 5.39
CA THR A 61 0.19 15.17 5.60
C THR A 61 1.00 15.78 4.46
N ASP A 62 1.21 17.09 4.51
CA ASP A 62 2.05 17.78 3.52
C ASP A 62 3.54 17.41 3.61
N SER A 63 3.98 16.82 4.74
CA SER A 63 5.39 16.55 5.02
C SER A 63 5.72 15.10 5.30
N ALA A 64 4.75 14.27 5.66
CA ALA A 64 4.97 12.90 6.07
C ALA A 64 3.79 12.00 5.76
N ILE A 65 4.08 10.71 5.65
CA ILE A 65 3.09 9.64 5.58
C ILE A 65 3.37 8.67 6.72
N TYR A 66 2.31 8.30 7.44
CA TYR A 66 2.35 7.40 8.58
C TYR A 66 1.46 6.20 8.27
N TRP A 67 2.00 4.99 8.31
CA TRP A 67 1.25 3.75 8.14
C TRP A 67 1.05 3.05 9.48
N TYR A 68 -0.13 2.52 9.68
CA TYR A 68 -0.52 1.85 10.92
C TYR A 68 -1.09 0.46 10.61
N TYR A 69 -0.81 -0.46 11.49
CA TYR A 69 -1.39 -1.81 11.55
C TYR A 69 -2.08 -1.98 12.89
N ASP A 70 -3.39 -2.25 12.88
CA ASP A 70 -4.23 -2.37 14.08
C ASP A 70 -4.09 -1.22 15.10
N GLY A 71 -3.87 -0.01 14.57
CA GLY A 71 -3.71 1.21 15.37
C GLY A 71 -2.28 1.50 15.84
N GLU A 72 -1.37 0.56 15.68
CA GLU A 72 0.04 0.74 16.01
C GLU A 72 0.82 1.33 14.82
N LEU A 73 1.69 2.30 15.10
CA LEU A 73 2.53 2.91 14.08
C LEU A 73 3.55 1.89 13.54
N ALA A 74 3.42 1.57 12.27
CA ALA A 74 4.29 0.59 11.61
C ALA A 74 5.42 1.24 10.81
N ARG A 75 5.15 2.40 10.18
CA ARG A 75 6.10 3.07 9.31
C ARG A 75 5.86 4.57 9.25
N VAL A 76 6.94 5.33 9.10
CA VAL A 76 6.92 6.76 8.77
C VAL A 76 7.81 6.99 7.56
N TYR A 77 7.38 7.83 6.65
CA TYR A 77 8.20 8.34 5.58
C TYR A 77 8.10 9.87 5.52
N GLU A 78 9.24 10.50 5.55
CA GLU A 78 9.41 11.94 5.36
C GLU A 78 10.40 12.15 4.21
N GLY A 79 10.00 12.86 3.19
CA GLY A 79 10.91 13.08 2.08
C GLY A 79 10.22 13.42 0.76
N ASP A 80 10.97 13.25 -0.31
CA ASP A 80 10.51 13.53 -1.66
C ASP A 80 9.29 12.66 -2.03
N GLY A 81 8.36 13.27 -2.73
CA GLY A 81 7.15 12.59 -3.19
C GLY A 81 5.95 12.75 -2.27
N VAL A 82 6.12 13.04 -0.97
CA VAL A 82 5.01 13.17 -0.01
C VAL A 82 3.97 14.19 -0.49
N ALA A 83 4.40 15.38 -0.90
CA ALA A 83 3.52 16.45 -1.36
C ALA A 83 2.97 16.23 -2.78
N LYS A 84 3.52 15.30 -3.55
CA LYS A 84 3.17 15.11 -4.97
C LYS A 84 1.90 14.30 -5.18
N GLY A 85 1.46 13.57 -4.18
CA GLY A 85 0.25 12.76 -4.23
C GLY A 85 -1.06 13.52 -3.94
N SER A 86 -1.01 14.84 -3.67
CA SER A 86 -2.12 15.56 -3.05
C SER A 86 -3.33 15.85 -3.96
N ALA A 87 -3.21 15.73 -5.26
CA ALA A 87 -4.31 16.11 -6.15
C ALA A 87 -4.92 14.90 -6.86
N GLY A 88 -6.17 14.61 -6.56
CA GLY A 88 -6.97 13.69 -7.34
C GLY A 88 -6.68 12.20 -7.12
N MET A 89 -6.21 11.83 -5.93
CA MET A 89 -6.06 10.41 -5.55
C MET A 89 -7.41 9.71 -5.54
N ARG A 90 -7.42 8.48 -5.98
CA ARG A 90 -8.56 7.58 -5.88
C ARG A 90 -8.15 6.35 -5.07
N LEU A 91 -9.11 5.82 -4.34
CA LEU A 91 -8.91 4.55 -3.66
C LEU A 91 -9.03 3.40 -4.66
N LEU A 92 -8.06 2.50 -4.59
CA LEU A 92 -8.07 1.24 -5.32
C LEU A 92 -8.02 0.09 -4.31
N ILE A 93 -8.91 -0.89 -4.49
CA ILE A 93 -8.88 -2.16 -3.78
C ILE A 93 -8.81 -3.25 -4.82
N GLN A 94 -7.80 -4.08 -4.72
CA GLN A 94 -7.55 -5.10 -5.72
C GLN A 94 -7.19 -6.43 -5.06
N LEU A 95 -7.76 -7.52 -5.57
CA LEU A 95 -7.30 -8.87 -5.36
C LEU A 95 -6.88 -9.42 -6.71
N ALA A 96 -5.63 -9.80 -6.85
CA ALA A 96 -5.10 -10.36 -8.08
C ALA A 96 -4.20 -11.56 -7.79
N PRO A 97 -4.15 -12.55 -8.70
CA PRO A 97 -3.10 -13.56 -8.63
C PRO A 97 -1.76 -12.90 -8.97
N GLU A 98 -0.73 -13.28 -8.24
CA GLU A 98 0.63 -12.91 -8.61
C GLU A 98 1.08 -13.73 -9.82
N TYR A 99 1.97 -13.18 -10.61
CA TYR A 99 2.60 -13.93 -11.69
C TYR A 99 3.56 -14.98 -11.11
N LYS A 100 3.71 -16.08 -11.83
CA LYS A 100 4.72 -17.06 -11.49
C LYS A 100 6.09 -16.37 -11.37
N ASP A 101 6.75 -16.62 -10.23
CA ASP A 101 8.05 -16.01 -9.90
C ASP A 101 8.00 -14.47 -9.73
N GLY A 102 6.81 -13.92 -9.42
CA GLY A 102 6.64 -12.52 -9.06
C GLY A 102 7.16 -12.19 -7.65
N TRP A 103 7.04 -10.92 -7.29
CA TRP A 103 7.53 -10.39 -6.00
C TRP A 103 6.88 -11.08 -4.78
N GLY A 104 5.61 -11.44 -4.89
CA GLY A 104 4.88 -12.17 -3.85
C GLY A 104 5.18 -13.67 -3.76
N GLY A 105 5.98 -14.20 -4.67
CA GLY A 105 6.28 -15.63 -4.78
C GLY A 105 5.44 -16.32 -5.85
N THR A 106 5.49 -17.65 -5.85
CA THR A 106 4.73 -18.45 -6.82
C THR A 106 3.36 -18.80 -6.27
N TYR A 107 2.31 -18.53 -7.04
CA TYR A 107 0.96 -18.96 -6.71
C TYR A 107 0.72 -20.42 -7.14
N ASP A 108 -0.15 -21.10 -6.41
CA ASP A 108 -0.67 -22.42 -6.82
C ASP A 108 -2.05 -22.24 -7.47
N PRO A 109 -2.23 -22.58 -8.75
CA PRO A 109 -3.52 -22.44 -9.42
C PRO A 109 -4.61 -23.36 -8.83
N THR A 110 -4.25 -24.34 -8.02
CA THR A 110 -5.22 -25.21 -7.34
C THR A 110 -5.85 -24.56 -6.12
N ASP A 111 -5.29 -23.44 -5.63
CA ASP A 111 -5.80 -22.70 -4.47
C ASP A 111 -7.02 -21.81 -4.80
N TYR A 112 -7.48 -21.75 -6.04
CA TYR A 112 -8.67 -20.99 -6.42
C TYR A 112 -9.97 -21.60 -5.88
N PRO A 113 -10.99 -20.78 -5.55
CA PRO A 113 -11.01 -19.32 -5.68
C PRO A 113 -10.38 -18.59 -4.49
N TYR A 114 -9.62 -17.54 -4.76
CA TYR A 114 -9.17 -16.61 -3.72
C TYR A 114 -10.28 -15.65 -3.32
N GLN A 115 -10.29 -15.26 -2.07
CA GLN A 115 -11.24 -14.29 -1.53
C GLN A 115 -10.52 -13.24 -0.69
N MET A 116 -10.89 -11.99 -0.92
CA MET A 116 -10.57 -10.88 -0.03
C MET A 116 -11.89 -10.31 0.50
N LYS A 117 -11.95 -10.05 1.78
CA LYS A 117 -13.13 -9.48 2.44
C LYS A 117 -12.74 -8.15 3.05
N THR A 118 -13.47 -7.11 2.69
CA THR A 118 -13.34 -5.78 3.26
C THR A 118 -14.60 -5.47 4.05
N ASP A 119 -14.46 -5.22 5.35
CA ASP A 119 -15.58 -4.92 6.21
C ASP A 119 -16.00 -3.45 6.05
N TYR A 120 -15.04 -2.53 6.11
CA TYR A 120 -15.31 -1.11 5.91
C TYR A 120 -14.11 -0.35 5.32
N ILE A 121 -14.42 0.80 4.77
CA ILE A 121 -13.45 1.82 4.38
C ILE A 121 -13.93 3.15 4.97
N LYS A 122 -13.02 3.89 5.58
CA LYS A 122 -13.27 5.23 6.11
C LYS A 122 -12.19 6.19 5.63
N ALA A 123 -12.61 7.31 5.08
CA ALA A 123 -11.72 8.39 4.69
C ALA A 123 -12.08 9.67 5.46
N TYR A 124 -11.06 10.36 5.93
CA TYR A 124 -11.19 11.59 6.69
C TYR A 124 -10.30 12.66 6.08
N GLN A 125 -10.68 13.90 6.24
CA GLN A 125 -9.89 15.05 5.82
C GLN A 125 -9.64 15.95 7.02
N PHE A 126 -8.42 16.43 7.15
CA PHE A 126 -8.11 17.49 8.11
C PHE A 126 -8.89 18.77 7.76
N LYS A 127 -9.38 19.44 8.79
CA LYS A 127 -10.07 20.72 8.65
C LYS A 127 -9.10 21.88 8.62
#